data_faecaa2013c2fb2c451fe9ac6b1590d3
#
_entry.id   faecaa2013c2fb2c451fe9ac6b1590d3
#
_cell.length_a   1.000
_cell.length_b   1.000
_cell.length_c   1.000
_cell.angle_alpha   90.00
_cell.angle_beta   90.00
_cell.angle_gamma   90.00
#
_symmetry.space_group_name_H-M   'P 1'
#
loop_
_entity.id
_entity.type
_entity.pdbx_description
1 polymer ?
#
loop_
_entity_poly.entity_id
_entity_poly.type
_entity_poly.pdbx_seq_one_letter_code
_entity_poly.pdbx_strand_id
1 'polypeptide(L)'
;MNRLEKTDSLDIVMEISALIEESKQQVVRTANSTLTLLFWHVGKRINEEVLKNERAQYGKQIVANVSTQIEMKYGRNFNEKNVRRMTKFASEFSDFEILPPLAAKLSWSHFIELFPLKSMESKIYYAQNTIENNWGKRELRNQTESLGGH
;
A
#
# COMPACT_ATOMS: atom_id res chain seq x y z
N MET A 1 -15.94 -9.56 -46.95
CA MET A 1 -14.81 -10.05 -46.18
C MET A 1 -14.82 -11.59 -46.16
N ASN A 2 -13.72 -12.22 -46.52
CA ASN A 2 -13.66 -13.67 -46.50
C ASN A 2 -13.33 -14.20 -45.07
N ARG A 3 -13.33 -15.54 -44.93
CA ARG A 3 -13.15 -16.19 -43.62
C ARG A 3 -11.79 -15.87 -42.98
N LEU A 4 -10.74 -15.82 -43.79
CA LEU A 4 -9.38 -15.53 -43.30
C LEU A 4 -9.27 -14.09 -42.78
N GLU A 5 -9.88 -13.15 -43.49
CA GLU A 5 -9.86 -11.73 -43.09
C GLU A 5 -10.62 -11.52 -41.75
N LYS A 6 -11.72 -12.24 -41.53
CA LYS A 6 -12.43 -12.18 -40.26
C LYS A 6 -11.62 -12.74 -39.11
N THR A 7 -10.91 -13.85 -39.34
CA THR A 7 -10.05 -14.47 -38.34
C THR A 7 -8.91 -13.53 -37.96
N ASP A 8 -8.25 -12.94 -38.97
CA ASP A 8 -7.16 -12.00 -38.75
C ASP A 8 -7.65 -10.77 -37.97
N SER A 9 -8.84 -10.27 -38.31
CA SER A 9 -9.43 -9.12 -37.61
C SER A 9 -9.73 -9.45 -36.16
N LEU A 10 -10.23 -10.65 -35.86
CA LEU A 10 -10.49 -11.09 -34.49
C LEU A 10 -9.20 -11.21 -33.71
N ASP A 11 -8.14 -11.75 -34.30
CA ASP A 11 -6.85 -11.88 -33.65
C ASP A 11 -6.28 -10.51 -33.28
N ILE A 12 -6.38 -9.54 -34.19
CA ILE A 12 -5.94 -8.17 -33.93
C ILE A 12 -6.74 -7.53 -32.80
N VAL A 13 -8.06 -7.73 -32.80
CA VAL A 13 -8.93 -7.23 -31.73
C VAL A 13 -8.54 -7.81 -30.38
N MET A 14 -8.27 -9.12 -30.34
CA MET A 14 -7.85 -9.76 -29.10
C MET A 14 -6.51 -9.25 -28.60
N GLU A 15 -5.54 -9.07 -29.50
CA GLU A 15 -4.23 -8.51 -29.15
C GLU A 15 -4.36 -7.08 -28.61
N ILE A 16 -5.13 -6.24 -29.29
CA ILE A 16 -5.32 -4.85 -28.85
C ILE A 16 -6.07 -4.81 -27.52
N SER A 17 -7.09 -5.67 -27.37
CA SER A 17 -7.82 -5.75 -26.11
C SER A 17 -6.91 -6.13 -24.95
N ALA A 18 -6.00 -7.08 -25.16
CA ALA A 18 -5.02 -7.47 -24.15
C ALA A 18 -4.10 -6.31 -23.78
N LEU A 19 -3.64 -5.55 -24.76
CA LEU A 19 -2.81 -4.37 -24.53
C LEU A 19 -3.55 -3.30 -23.71
N ILE A 20 -4.81 -3.07 -24.04
CA ILE A 20 -5.63 -2.09 -23.33
C ILE A 20 -5.84 -2.51 -21.88
N GLU A 21 -6.20 -3.78 -21.66
CA GLU A 21 -6.45 -4.28 -20.31
C GLU A 21 -5.17 -4.25 -19.47
N GLU A 22 -4.04 -4.62 -20.04
CA GLU A 22 -2.76 -4.55 -19.35
C GLU A 22 -2.42 -3.11 -18.97
N SER A 23 -2.63 -2.16 -19.86
CA SER A 23 -2.37 -0.74 -19.60
C SER A 23 -3.26 -0.22 -18.48
N LYS A 24 -4.54 -0.60 -18.46
CA LYS A 24 -5.47 -0.23 -17.39
C LYS A 24 -4.99 -0.74 -16.05
N GLN A 25 -4.55 -1.99 -15.99
CA GLN A 25 -4.03 -2.59 -14.76
C GLN A 25 -2.77 -1.86 -14.29
N GLN A 26 -1.91 -1.48 -15.22
CA GLN A 26 -0.69 -0.76 -14.88
C GLN A 26 -0.99 0.62 -14.29
N VAL A 27 -1.97 1.33 -14.81
CA VAL A 27 -2.42 2.62 -14.26
C VAL A 27 -2.90 2.45 -12.82
N VAL A 28 -3.70 1.42 -12.56
CA VAL A 28 -4.21 1.15 -11.20
C VAL A 28 -3.05 0.83 -10.25
N ARG A 29 -2.12 -0.01 -10.66
CA ARG A 29 -0.94 -0.34 -9.84
C ARG A 29 -0.10 0.89 -9.53
N THR A 30 0.13 1.73 -10.52
CA THR A 30 0.91 2.96 -10.36
C THR A 30 0.22 3.93 -9.41
N ALA A 31 -1.10 4.08 -9.53
CA ALA A 31 -1.88 4.93 -8.63
C ALA A 31 -1.81 4.42 -7.19
N ASN A 32 -1.96 3.10 -6.99
CA ASN A 32 -1.89 2.49 -5.67
C ASN A 32 -0.51 2.64 -5.04
N SER A 33 0.54 2.44 -5.82
CA SER A 33 1.92 2.59 -5.37
C SER A 33 2.21 4.04 -4.96
N THR A 34 1.80 4.98 -5.79
CA THR A 34 1.97 6.41 -5.51
C THR A 34 1.28 6.82 -4.22
N LEU A 35 0.05 6.34 -4.02
CA LEU A 35 -0.73 6.64 -2.83
C LEU A 35 -0.07 6.04 -1.58
N THR A 36 0.38 4.79 -1.67
CA THR A 36 1.05 4.12 -0.56
C THR A 36 2.32 4.86 -0.14
N LEU A 37 3.12 5.28 -1.12
CA LEU A 37 4.34 6.04 -0.83
C LEU A 37 4.02 7.42 -0.26
N LEU A 38 2.94 8.05 -0.71
CA LEU A 38 2.47 9.30 -0.13
C LEU A 38 2.14 9.10 1.36
N PHE A 39 1.42 8.04 1.70
CA PHE A 39 1.09 7.74 3.09
C PHE A 39 2.34 7.60 3.95
N TRP A 40 3.37 6.96 3.41
CA TRP A 40 4.65 6.84 4.11
C TRP A 40 5.26 8.22 4.38
N HIS A 41 5.27 9.10 3.38
CA HIS A 41 5.81 10.45 3.55
C HIS A 41 5.01 11.28 4.55
N VAL A 42 3.68 11.15 4.53
CA VAL A 42 2.82 11.82 5.51
C VAL A 42 3.16 11.35 6.92
N GLY A 43 3.25 10.03 7.10
CA GLY A 43 3.60 9.46 8.41
C GLY A 43 4.96 9.89 8.89
N LYS A 44 5.93 9.90 8.01
CA LYS A 44 7.30 10.33 8.33
C LYS A 44 7.33 11.79 8.77
N ARG A 45 6.63 12.66 8.05
CA ARG A 45 6.61 14.09 8.40
C ARG A 45 5.99 14.32 9.76
N ILE A 46 4.90 13.61 10.07
CA ILE A 46 4.26 13.72 11.38
C ILE A 46 5.20 13.22 12.47
N ASN A 47 5.86 12.08 12.25
CA ASN A 47 6.80 11.52 13.21
C ASN A 47 7.95 12.47 13.50
N GLU A 48 8.48 13.15 12.50
CA GLU A 48 9.54 14.14 12.69
C GLU A 48 9.08 15.29 13.59
N GLU A 49 7.86 15.75 13.41
CA GLU A 49 7.30 16.83 14.23
C GLU A 49 7.10 16.38 15.68
N VAL A 50 6.62 15.16 15.87
CA VAL A 50 6.42 14.59 17.21
C VAL A 50 7.74 14.45 17.94
N LEU A 51 8.79 14.00 17.27
CA LEU A 51 10.13 13.84 17.85
C LEU A 51 10.74 15.15 18.35
N LYS A 52 10.44 16.26 17.69
CA LYS A 52 10.94 17.57 18.10
C LYS A 52 10.42 17.99 19.46
N ASN A 53 9.28 17.47 19.90
CA ASN A 53 8.62 17.96 21.10
C ASN A 53 8.74 17.03 22.30
N GLU A 54 9.02 15.77 22.12
CA GLU A 54 9.24 14.77 23.18
C GLU A 54 8.08 14.55 24.16
N ARG A 55 6.90 15.14 23.94
CA ARG A 55 5.74 14.94 24.81
C ARG A 55 4.75 13.98 24.16
N ALA A 56 4.41 12.89 24.87
CA ALA A 56 3.45 11.91 24.38
C ALA A 56 2.08 12.53 24.06
N GLN A 57 1.63 13.47 24.90
CA GLN A 57 0.36 14.14 24.69
C GLN A 57 0.37 15.04 23.45
N TYR A 58 1.49 15.69 23.20
CA TYR A 58 1.67 16.49 21.98
C TYR A 58 1.52 15.62 20.75
N GLY A 59 2.12 14.43 20.78
CA GLY A 59 2.02 13.48 19.66
C GLY A 59 0.59 13.10 19.33
N LYS A 60 -0.20 12.81 20.38
CA LYS A 60 -1.63 12.48 20.19
C LYS A 60 -2.40 13.67 19.63
N GLN A 61 -2.15 14.86 20.14
CA GLN A 61 -2.83 16.08 19.71
C GLN A 61 -2.51 16.43 18.28
N ILE A 62 -1.24 16.32 17.88
CA ILE A 62 -0.87 16.69 16.52
C ILE A 62 -1.46 15.74 15.49
N VAL A 63 -1.52 14.45 15.78
CA VAL A 63 -2.16 13.49 14.88
C VAL A 63 -3.65 13.83 14.74
N ALA A 64 -4.35 14.08 15.85
CA ALA A 64 -5.76 14.41 15.83
C ALA A 64 -6.03 15.71 15.06
N ASN A 65 -5.23 16.75 15.32
CA ASN A 65 -5.42 18.06 14.67
C ASN A 65 -5.11 18.01 13.17
N VAL A 66 -4.00 17.37 12.81
CA VAL A 66 -3.59 17.25 11.40
C VAL A 66 -4.62 16.44 10.62
N SER A 67 -5.03 15.29 11.17
CA SER A 67 -6.00 14.44 10.47
C SER A 67 -7.32 15.14 10.26
N THR A 68 -7.81 15.87 11.25
CA THR A 68 -9.06 16.62 11.11
C THR A 68 -8.99 17.61 9.94
N GLN A 69 -7.92 18.36 9.86
CA GLN A 69 -7.76 19.38 8.80
C GLN A 69 -7.53 18.76 7.43
N ILE A 70 -6.71 17.72 7.35
CA ILE A 70 -6.40 17.06 6.07
C ILE A 70 -7.60 16.28 5.56
N GLU A 71 -8.33 15.63 6.45
CA GLU A 71 -9.55 14.91 6.06
C GLU A 71 -10.59 15.88 5.47
N MET A 72 -10.74 17.04 6.05
CA MET A 72 -11.66 18.07 5.52
C MET A 72 -11.29 18.49 4.11
N LYS A 73 -10.00 18.56 3.81
CA LYS A 73 -9.51 18.99 2.49
C LYS A 73 -9.50 17.87 1.45
N TYR A 74 -9.12 16.68 1.85
CA TYR A 74 -8.77 15.62 0.90
C TYR A 74 -9.56 14.32 1.06
N GLY A 75 -10.39 14.20 2.10
CA GLY A 75 -11.32 13.09 2.23
C GLY A 75 -10.89 12.01 3.21
N ARG A 76 -11.65 10.91 3.21
CA ARG A 76 -11.60 9.85 4.23
C ARG A 76 -10.28 9.10 4.34
N ASN A 77 -9.47 9.10 3.29
CA ASN A 77 -8.16 8.45 3.36
C ASN A 77 -7.30 9.06 4.48
N PHE A 78 -7.61 10.28 4.89
CA PHE A 78 -6.86 11.00 5.91
C PHE A 78 -7.61 11.13 7.22
N ASN A 79 -8.51 10.18 7.53
CA ASN A 79 -9.15 10.15 8.84
C ASN A 79 -8.11 9.78 9.91
N GLU A 80 -8.42 10.05 11.17
CA GLU A 80 -7.45 9.86 12.25
C GLU A 80 -6.92 8.44 12.32
N LYS A 81 -7.78 7.44 12.19
CA LYS A 81 -7.37 6.03 12.22
C LYS A 81 -6.33 5.73 11.14
N ASN A 82 -6.58 6.21 9.92
CA ASN A 82 -5.66 5.94 8.81
C ASN A 82 -4.37 6.75 8.93
N VAL A 83 -4.45 7.99 9.41
CA VAL A 83 -3.25 8.79 9.65
C VAL A 83 -2.37 8.15 10.72
N ARG A 84 -2.95 7.56 11.77
CA ARG A 84 -2.18 6.79 12.76
C ARG A 84 -1.48 5.60 12.13
N ARG A 85 -2.15 4.93 11.20
CA ARG A 85 -1.54 3.85 10.42
C ARG A 85 -0.37 4.34 9.57
N MET A 86 -0.48 5.54 9.02
CA MET A 86 0.61 6.16 8.25
C MET A 86 1.84 6.42 9.12
N THR A 87 1.64 6.93 10.33
CA THR A 87 2.75 7.16 11.26
C THR A 87 3.42 5.85 11.64
N LYS A 88 2.63 4.81 11.90
CA LYS A 88 3.16 3.48 12.20
C LYS A 88 3.90 2.90 10.99
N PHE A 89 3.35 3.05 9.81
CA PHE A 89 3.97 2.60 8.57
C PHE A 89 5.36 3.20 8.39
N ALA A 90 5.48 4.51 8.57
CA ALA A 90 6.76 5.19 8.43
C ALA A 90 7.78 4.74 9.49
N SER A 91 7.32 4.43 10.70
CA SER A 91 8.18 3.91 11.76
C SER A 91 8.63 2.49 11.51
N GLU A 92 7.71 1.64 11.08
CA GLU A 92 7.98 0.22 10.87
C GLU A 92 8.82 -0.06 9.62
N PHE A 93 8.63 0.72 8.57
CA PHE A 93 9.37 0.61 7.31
C PHE A 93 10.26 1.85 7.14
N SER A 94 11.22 2.01 8.04
CA SER A 94 12.07 3.20 8.07
C SER A 94 13.05 3.30 6.90
N ASP A 95 13.39 2.17 6.26
CA ASP A 95 14.31 2.15 5.12
C ASP A 95 13.55 2.38 3.81
N PHE A 96 13.65 3.60 3.29
CA PHE A 96 12.97 3.98 2.07
C PHE A 96 13.49 3.23 0.83
N GLU A 97 14.69 2.66 0.90
CA GLU A 97 15.23 1.89 -0.24
C GLU A 97 14.47 0.57 -0.45
N ILE A 98 14.01 -0.05 0.64
CA ILE A 98 13.25 -1.30 0.59
C ILE A 98 11.82 -1.06 0.14
N LEU A 99 11.26 0.08 0.51
CA LEU A 99 9.83 0.34 0.38
C LEU A 99 9.30 0.43 -1.04
N PRO A 100 9.92 1.19 -1.99
CA PRO A 100 9.34 1.33 -3.32
C PRO A 100 9.15 0.01 -4.07
N PRO A 101 10.10 -0.95 -4.04
CA PRO A 101 9.86 -2.24 -4.69
C PRO A 101 8.68 -3.00 -4.12
N LEU A 102 8.49 -2.95 -2.80
CA LEU A 102 7.34 -3.60 -2.15
C LEU A 102 6.05 -2.88 -2.48
N ALA A 103 6.04 -1.55 -2.43
CA ALA A 103 4.85 -0.75 -2.73
C ALA A 103 4.40 -0.89 -4.18
N ALA A 104 5.31 -1.24 -5.09
CA ALA A 104 4.97 -1.50 -6.48
C ALA A 104 4.10 -2.75 -6.64
N LYS A 105 4.15 -3.67 -5.67
CA LYS A 105 3.48 -4.96 -5.77
C LYS A 105 2.46 -5.24 -4.66
N LEU A 106 2.49 -4.45 -3.60
CA LEU A 106 1.57 -4.61 -2.46
C LEU A 106 0.66 -3.40 -2.36
N SER A 107 -0.56 -3.62 -1.86
CA SER A 107 -1.51 -2.54 -1.59
C SER A 107 -1.35 -2.01 -0.17
N TRP A 108 -1.97 -0.87 0.10
CA TRP A 108 -2.04 -0.33 1.46
C TRP A 108 -2.63 -1.34 2.44
N SER A 109 -3.66 -2.08 2.00
CA SER A 109 -4.29 -3.11 2.83
C SER A 109 -3.32 -4.22 3.22
N HIS A 110 -2.43 -4.62 2.32
CA HIS A 110 -1.39 -5.59 2.64
C HIS A 110 -0.44 -5.07 3.72
N PHE A 111 0.00 -3.82 3.59
CA PHE A 111 0.89 -3.23 4.59
C PHE A 111 0.25 -3.18 5.97
N ILE A 112 -1.05 -2.85 6.03
CA ILE A 112 -1.79 -2.85 7.30
C ILE A 112 -1.75 -4.22 7.96
N GLU A 113 -1.88 -5.30 7.19
CA GLU A 113 -1.82 -6.67 7.73
C GLU A 113 -0.42 -7.05 8.20
N LEU A 114 0.62 -6.39 7.70
CA LEU A 114 2.00 -6.65 8.12
C LEU A 114 2.37 -5.94 9.42
N PHE A 115 1.64 -4.88 9.81
CA PHE A 115 1.98 -4.07 10.98
C PHE A 115 2.07 -4.87 12.28
N PRO A 116 1.17 -5.84 12.57
CA PRO A 116 1.26 -6.58 13.83
C PRO A 116 2.46 -7.50 13.95
N LEU A 117 3.13 -7.82 12.85
CA LEU A 117 4.30 -8.70 12.88
C LEU A 117 5.45 -8.00 13.61
N LYS A 118 6.16 -8.75 14.47
CA LYS A 118 7.08 -8.16 15.43
C LYS A 118 8.44 -7.77 14.88
N SER A 119 8.90 -8.43 13.81
CA SER A 119 10.22 -8.14 13.27
C SER A 119 10.14 -7.71 11.82
N MET A 120 11.14 -6.96 11.38
CA MET A 120 11.27 -6.59 9.97
C MET A 120 11.46 -7.84 9.10
N GLU A 121 12.17 -8.85 9.61
CA GLU A 121 12.36 -10.12 8.91
C GLU A 121 11.02 -10.80 8.63
N SER A 122 10.14 -10.87 9.63
CA SER A 122 8.79 -11.41 9.45
C SER A 122 7.98 -10.61 8.44
N LYS A 123 8.03 -9.30 8.54
CA LYS A 123 7.30 -8.43 7.62
C LYS A 123 7.74 -8.66 6.17
N ILE A 124 9.05 -8.71 5.93
CA ILE A 124 9.60 -8.93 4.60
C ILE A 124 9.26 -10.35 4.11
N TYR A 125 9.38 -11.34 4.97
CA TYR A 125 9.06 -12.73 4.63
C TYR A 125 7.61 -12.84 4.13
N TYR A 126 6.65 -12.33 4.90
CA TYR A 126 5.24 -12.41 4.50
C TYR A 126 4.92 -11.50 3.31
N ALA A 127 5.61 -10.36 3.19
CA ALA A 127 5.46 -9.49 2.02
C ALA A 127 5.90 -10.22 0.74
N GLN A 128 7.05 -10.87 0.78
CA GLN A 128 7.57 -11.62 -0.37
C GLN A 128 6.67 -12.80 -0.74
N ASN A 129 6.18 -13.54 0.26
CA ASN A 129 5.24 -14.64 0.01
C ASN A 129 3.92 -14.13 -0.57
N THR A 130 3.46 -12.97 -0.12
CA THR A 130 2.27 -12.33 -0.67
C THR A 130 2.45 -12.04 -2.16
N ILE A 131 3.60 -11.50 -2.53
CA ILE A 131 3.92 -11.19 -3.93
C ILE A 131 4.03 -12.47 -4.76
N GLU A 132 4.79 -13.45 -4.29
CA GLU A 132 5.02 -14.71 -5.02
C GLU A 132 3.75 -15.52 -5.21
N ASN A 133 2.89 -15.56 -4.20
CA ASN A 133 1.68 -16.37 -4.21
C ASN A 133 0.43 -15.57 -4.59
N ASN A 134 0.61 -14.28 -4.85
CA ASN A 134 -0.47 -13.38 -5.23
C ASN A 134 -1.61 -13.40 -4.19
N TRP A 135 -1.26 -13.36 -2.92
CA TRP A 135 -2.25 -13.34 -1.83
C TRP A 135 -2.96 -12.01 -1.76
N GLY A 136 -4.29 -12.06 -1.55
CA GLY A 136 -5.04 -10.89 -1.16
C GLY A 136 -4.87 -10.62 0.34
N LYS A 137 -5.46 -9.55 0.82
CA LYS A 137 -5.43 -9.14 2.23
C LYS A 137 -5.86 -10.28 3.17
N ARG A 138 -6.97 -10.94 2.84
CA ARG A 138 -7.55 -11.99 3.68
C ARG A 138 -6.61 -13.21 3.79
N GLU A 139 -6.05 -13.62 2.65
CA GLU A 139 -5.14 -14.76 2.66
C GLU A 139 -3.86 -14.44 3.42
N LEU A 140 -3.33 -13.23 3.27
CA LEU A 140 -2.17 -12.80 4.05
C LEU A 140 -2.48 -12.88 5.56
N ARG A 141 -3.63 -12.38 5.97
CA ARG A 141 -4.06 -12.47 7.38
C ARG A 141 -4.13 -13.92 7.86
N ASN A 142 -4.73 -14.80 7.05
CA ASN A 142 -4.84 -16.22 7.39
C ASN A 142 -3.47 -16.86 7.56
N GLN A 143 -2.53 -16.55 6.69
CA GLN A 143 -1.19 -17.11 6.74
C GLN A 143 -0.44 -16.66 8.01
N THR A 144 -0.53 -15.39 8.35
CA THR A 144 0.13 -14.88 9.56
C THR A 144 -0.48 -15.43 10.83
N GLU A 145 -1.79 -15.60 10.88
CA GLU A 145 -2.49 -16.13 12.05
C GLU A 145 -2.29 -17.64 12.22
N SER A 146 -2.40 -18.40 11.12
CA SER A 146 -2.32 -19.88 11.19
C SER A 146 -0.95 -20.37 11.62
N LEU A 147 0.12 -19.62 11.31
CA LEU A 147 1.47 -19.99 11.70
C LEU A 147 1.88 -19.39 13.04
N GLY A 148 0.99 -18.63 13.68
CA GLY A 148 1.35 -17.89 14.88
C GLY A 148 2.48 -16.91 14.59
N GLY A 149 2.56 -16.41 13.35
CA GLY A 149 3.70 -15.75 12.76
C GLY A 149 3.95 -14.31 13.18
N HIS A 150 3.79 -14.04 14.41
CA HIS A 150 4.01 -12.70 14.93
C HIS A 150 5.48 -12.47 15.34
#